data_11667ab3b7791c4c5d5b844fd0434af9
#
_entry.id   11667ab3b7791c4c5d5b844fd0434af9
#
_cell.length_a   1.000
_cell.length_b   1.000
_cell.length_c   1.000
_cell.angle_alpha   90.00
_cell.angle_beta   90.00
_cell.angle_gamma   90.00
#
_symmetry.space_group_name_H-M   'P 1'
#
loop_
_entity.id
_entity.type
_entity.pdbx_description
1 polymer ?
#
loop_
_entity_poly.entity_id
_entity_poly.type
_entity_poly.pdbx_seq_one_letter_code
_entity_poly.pdbx_strand_id
1 'polypeptide(L)'
;MRWWRSALLWRTFFTTAIVAIVLRAFIQLCSTGSCGLFGEGGLIMYDVSAAKVTYSAADILAVILLGTIGGIFGSLYNYLVDKVLRTYSIINERGAAFKILLVISISLLTSISSYGLPWLAKCIPCPTDVSVSCPNTDVSGNYKSFQCPSGHYNDLASLFLNTNDDAIRNLLSTSTVKEFHISSLFIFFGAVYCLGIITYGIAVPSGLFIPVILAGACYGRLVGRLFTSISKLDVGLFAVLGAASFLGGTMRMTVSLCVILLELTNDLLLLPLVMLVLLISKTVADVFNKGVYDQIVKLKGLPYMEAHAEPYMKHLVARDVVSGPLITFSGIEKVGNILHALRTTGHNGFPVIDEPPFSDAPALCGLVLRSHLLVLLKGKIFSRDMVPAGDEILHRFAAFDFAKAGSGKGIKVEDLDIEQEEMDMYVDLHPITNASPYTVVETMSLAKAAVLFRQLGLRHMCVVPKSQGRPPIVGILTRHDFMPEHVLGLYPHIRLRK
;
A
#
# COMPACT_ATOMS: atom_id res chain seq x y z
N MET A 1 5.93 -3.74 -9.96
CA MET A 1 6.61 -2.89 -8.97
C MET A 1 5.92 -1.54 -8.93
N ARG A 2 5.50 -1.09 -7.75
CA ARG A 2 5.08 0.30 -7.59
C ARG A 2 6.31 1.17 -7.73
N TRP A 3 6.27 2.16 -8.60
CA TRP A 3 7.35 3.13 -8.69
C TRP A 3 7.42 3.95 -7.41
N TRP A 4 8.37 3.64 -6.56
CA TRP A 4 8.75 4.51 -5.46
C TRP A 4 9.54 5.68 -6.04
N ARG A 5 9.04 6.87 -5.85
CA ARG A 5 9.88 8.05 -6.11
C ARG A 5 11.04 8.00 -5.12
N SER A 6 12.26 8.01 -5.61
CA SER A 6 13.46 8.02 -4.76
C SER A 6 13.42 9.11 -3.69
N ALA A 7 12.86 10.27 -4.04
CA ALA A 7 12.64 11.37 -3.11
C ALA A 7 11.67 11.03 -1.95
N LEU A 8 10.64 10.20 -2.19
CA LEU A 8 9.71 9.77 -1.15
C LEU A 8 10.38 8.75 -0.22
N LEU A 9 11.15 7.81 -0.76
CA LEU A 9 11.91 6.83 0.01
C LEU A 9 12.90 7.53 0.94
N TRP A 10 13.66 8.49 0.42
CA TRP A 10 14.61 9.27 1.19
C TRP A 10 13.94 10.05 2.33
N ARG A 11 12.83 10.75 2.05
CA ARG A 11 12.09 11.49 3.07
C ARG A 11 11.56 10.58 4.17
N THR A 12 11.00 9.43 3.80
CA THR A 12 10.50 8.45 4.78
C THR A 12 11.63 7.92 5.65
N PHE A 13 12.75 7.52 5.05
CA PHE A 13 13.94 7.06 5.78
C PHE A 13 14.46 8.11 6.76
N PHE A 14 14.62 9.36 6.30
CA PHE A 14 15.10 10.46 7.13
C PHE A 14 14.16 10.77 8.29
N THR A 15 12.86 10.79 8.03
CA THR A 15 11.84 11.00 9.08
C THR A 15 11.90 9.88 10.12
N THR A 16 11.99 8.63 9.68
CA THR A 16 12.07 7.46 10.58
C THR A 16 13.36 7.51 11.42
N ALA A 17 14.49 7.90 10.83
CA ALA A 17 15.75 8.03 11.56
C ALA A 17 15.66 9.13 12.66
N ILE A 18 15.07 10.29 12.34
CA ILE A 18 14.86 11.35 13.34
C ILE A 18 13.95 10.87 14.47
N VAL A 19 12.82 10.21 14.13
CA VAL A 19 11.89 9.67 15.13
C VAL A 19 12.61 8.68 16.05
N ALA A 20 13.42 7.78 15.50
CA ALA A 20 14.16 6.81 16.29
C ALA A 20 15.19 7.48 17.24
N ILE A 21 15.89 8.52 16.77
CA ILE A 21 16.83 9.29 17.61
C ILE A 21 16.09 10.02 18.74
N VAL A 22 14.99 10.69 18.42
CA VAL A 22 14.18 11.43 19.40
C VAL A 22 13.60 10.49 20.44
N LEU A 23 13.04 9.35 20.03
CA LEU A 23 12.52 8.34 20.96
C LEU A 23 13.62 7.80 21.89
N ARG A 24 14.81 7.48 21.36
CA ARG A 24 15.95 7.07 22.20
C ARG A 24 16.36 8.15 23.19
N ALA A 25 16.39 9.41 22.78
CA ALA A 25 16.70 10.51 23.68
C ALA A 25 15.67 10.64 24.82
N PHE A 26 14.38 10.51 24.50
CA PHE A 26 13.34 10.52 25.54
C PHE A 26 13.42 9.32 26.49
N ILE A 27 13.72 8.12 26.00
CA ILE A 27 13.95 6.93 26.83
C ILE A 27 15.11 7.16 27.80
N GLN A 28 16.23 7.74 27.33
CA GLN A 28 17.39 8.05 28.17
C GLN A 28 17.12 9.15 29.20
N LEU A 29 16.28 10.16 28.86
CA LEU A 29 15.88 11.20 29.79
C LEU A 29 14.94 10.67 30.89
N CYS A 30 14.30 9.54 30.67
CA CYS A 30 13.42 8.89 31.61
C CYS A 30 14.22 8.01 32.59
N SER A 31 14.97 8.63 33.49
CA SER A 31 15.83 7.94 34.44
C SER A 31 15.10 7.19 35.56
N THR A 32 13.79 7.35 35.69
CA THR A 32 12.98 6.78 36.80
C THR A 32 12.24 5.49 36.45
N GLY A 33 12.33 4.98 35.20
CA GLY A 33 11.69 3.73 34.76
C GLY A 33 10.15 3.73 34.72
N SER A 34 9.51 4.82 35.16
CA SER A 34 8.05 4.92 35.28
C SER A 34 7.39 5.86 34.26
N CYS A 35 8.01 6.10 33.13
CA CYS A 35 7.54 7.05 32.11
C CYS A 35 6.52 6.44 31.13
N GLY A 36 5.64 5.58 31.56
CA GLY A 36 4.50 5.08 30.79
C GLY A 36 4.90 4.39 29.47
N LEU A 37 4.82 5.09 28.34
CA LEU A 37 5.10 4.56 27.00
C LEU A 37 6.58 4.17 26.75
N PHE A 38 7.51 4.64 27.56
CA PHE A 38 8.96 4.52 27.39
C PHE A 38 9.59 3.67 28.50
N GLY A 39 9.07 2.47 28.75
CA GLY A 39 9.66 1.51 29.69
C GLY A 39 11.05 1.01 29.22
N GLU A 40 11.72 0.22 30.05
CA GLU A 40 13.10 -0.27 29.83
C GLU A 40 13.34 -1.11 28.57
N GLY A 41 12.28 -1.46 27.81
CA GLY A 41 12.34 -2.35 26.63
C GLY A 41 13.03 -1.83 25.37
N GLY A 42 13.49 -0.58 25.30
CA GLY A 42 14.16 -0.04 24.12
C GLY A 42 13.29 -0.04 22.85
N LEU A 43 13.94 -0.14 21.67
CA LEU A 43 13.30 -0.21 20.34
C LEU A 43 12.86 -1.63 19.93
N ILE A 44 13.32 -2.65 20.66
CA ILE A 44 12.98 -4.05 20.41
C ILE A 44 11.72 -4.36 21.23
N MET A 45 10.61 -4.62 20.51
CA MET A 45 9.29 -4.74 21.15
C MET A 45 9.06 -6.12 21.77
N TYR A 46 9.57 -7.19 21.13
CA TYR A 46 9.23 -8.57 21.51
C TYR A 46 10.48 -9.45 21.45
N ASP A 47 11.31 -9.43 22.50
CA ASP A 47 12.50 -10.23 22.56
C ASP A 47 12.15 -11.70 22.87
N VAL A 48 12.40 -12.58 21.90
CA VAL A 48 12.25 -14.04 22.03
C VAL A 48 13.59 -14.78 22.03
N SER A 49 14.70 -14.07 22.08
CA SER A 49 16.06 -14.64 22.01
C SER A 49 16.37 -15.60 23.17
N ALA A 50 15.63 -15.52 24.27
CA ALA A 50 15.74 -16.46 25.40
C ALA A 50 15.27 -17.89 25.05
N ALA A 51 14.47 -18.08 24.00
CA ALA A 51 14.02 -19.41 23.58
C ALA A 51 15.09 -20.12 22.75
N LYS A 52 15.45 -21.32 23.15
CA LYS A 52 16.37 -22.15 22.34
C LYS A 52 15.64 -22.64 21.09
N VAL A 53 16.02 -22.12 19.93
CA VAL A 53 15.48 -22.55 18.63
C VAL A 53 16.15 -23.86 18.23
N THR A 54 15.64 -24.99 18.75
CA THR A 54 16.02 -26.33 18.30
C THR A 54 14.81 -26.96 17.63
N TYR A 55 14.90 -27.25 16.34
CA TYR A 55 13.80 -27.85 15.59
C TYR A 55 14.15 -29.21 15.03
N SER A 56 13.18 -30.11 15.02
CA SER A 56 13.25 -31.47 14.49
C SER A 56 12.41 -31.58 13.19
N ALA A 57 12.47 -32.70 12.51
CA ALA A 57 11.66 -32.95 11.32
C ALA A 57 10.16 -32.89 11.60
N ALA A 58 9.71 -33.28 12.79
CA ALA A 58 8.32 -33.18 13.22
C ALA A 58 7.87 -31.71 13.33
N ASP A 59 8.75 -30.81 13.77
CA ASP A 59 8.46 -29.39 13.89
C ASP A 59 8.24 -28.74 12.53
N ILE A 60 9.00 -29.16 11.49
CA ILE A 60 8.80 -28.66 10.12
C ILE A 60 7.38 -29.02 9.61
N LEU A 61 6.89 -30.21 9.93
CA LEU A 61 5.52 -30.59 9.55
C LEU A 61 4.47 -29.70 10.23
N ALA A 62 4.66 -29.42 11.53
CA ALA A 62 3.79 -28.50 12.27
C ALA A 62 3.82 -27.08 11.68
N VAL A 63 5.00 -26.60 11.25
CA VAL A 63 5.19 -25.31 10.59
C VAL A 63 4.49 -25.25 9.23
N ILE A 64 4.55 -26.33 8.43
CA ILE A 64 3.82 -26.45 7.15
C ILE A 64 2.31 -26.37 7.38
N LEU A 65 1.80 -27.09 8.36
CA LEU A 65 0.39 -27.09 8.72
C LEU A 65 -0.06 -25.70 9.18
N LEU A 66 0.75 -25.05 10.02
CA LEU A 66 0.52 -23.68 10.49
C LEU A 66 0.46 -22.69 9.33
N GLY A 67 1.40 -22.78 8.38
CA GLY A 67 1.42 -21.96 7.17
C GLY A 67 0.18 -22.16 6.31
N THR A 68 -0.26 -23.39 6.15
CA THR A 68 -1.46 -23.73 5.35
C THR A 68 -2.73 -23.16 5.97
N ILE A 69 -2.93 -23.39 7.26
CA ILE A 69 -4.11 -22.89 8.00
C ILE A 69 -4.11 -21.35 8.00
N GLY A 70 -2.94 -20.71 8.27
CA GLY A 70 -2.81 -19.26 8.24
C GLY A 70 -3.08 -18.66 6.86
N GLY A 71 -2.69 -19.35 5.79
CA GLY A 71 -3.03 -18.97 4.41
C GLY A 71 -4.54 -19.01 4.13
N ILE A 72 -5.23 -20.03 4.59
CA ILE A 72 -6.69 -20.16 4.46
C ILE A 72 -7.40 -19.05 5.26
N PHE A 73 -7.05 -18.87 6.52
CA PHE A 73 -7.64 -17.81 7.35
C PHE A 73 -7.33 -16.41 6.81
N GLY A 74 -6.11 -16.17 6.30
CA GLY A 74 -5.75 -14.91 5.68
C GLY A 74 -6.54 -14.63 4.40
N SER A 75 -6.80 -15.65 3.58
CA SER A 75 -7.63 -15.49 2.38
C SER A 75 -9.10 -15.24 2.73
N LEU A 76 -9.64 -15.94 3.73
CA LEU A 76 -11.00 -15.70 4.22
C LEU A 76 -11.14 -14.28 4.80
N TYR A 77 -10.13 -13.83 5.55
CA TYR A 77 -10.07 -12.46 6.07
C TYR A 77 -10.16 -11.44 4.94
N ASN A 78 -9.35 -11.59 3.90
CA ASN A 78 -9.35 -10.69 2.74
C ASN A 78 -10.71 -10.68 2.02
N TYR A 79 -11.35 -11.85 1.87
CA TYR A 79 -12.68 -11.96 1.27
C TYR A 79 -13.73 -11.19 2.08
N LEU A 80 -13.72 -11.33 3.39
CA LEU A 80 -14.66 -10.64 4.29
C LEU A 80 -14.40 -9.13 4.31
N VAL A 81 -13.12 -8.71 4.36
CA VAL A 81 -12.74 -7.29 4.29
C VAL A 81 -13.22 -6.65 2.97
N ASP A 82 -13.07 -7.32 1.82
CA ASP A 82 -13.58 -6.80 0.54
C ASP A 82 -15.10 -6.58 0.58
N LYS A 83 -15.85 -7.53 1.16
CA LYS A 83 -17.30 -7.41 1.33
C LYS A 83 -17.68 -6.21 2.22
N VAL A 84 -17.02 -6.07 3.37
CA VAL A 84 -17.27 -4.98 4.32
C VAL A 84 -16.92 -3.62 3.70
N LEU A 85 -15.79 -3.52 3.01
CA LEU A 85 -15.37 -2.27 2.35
C LEU A 85 -16.36 -1.82 1.26
N ARG A 86 -16.91 -2.76 0.49
CA ARG A 86 -17.97 -2.45 -0.49
C ARG A 86 -19.23 -1.93 0.18
N THR A 87 -19.62 -2.53 1.29
CA THR A 87 -20.79 -2.07 2.07
C THR A 87 -20.54 -0.67 2.64
N TYR A 88 -19.33 -0.41 3.16
CA TYR A 88 -18.96 0.91 3.68
C TYR A 88 -18.88 1.98 2.59
N SER A 89 -18.45 1.63 1.38
CA SER A 89 -18.49 2.56 0.24
C SER A 89 -19.90 3.07 -0.01
N ILE A 90 -20.89 2.16 -0.06
CA ILE A 90 -22.31 2.52 -0.26
C ILE A 90 -22.84 3.39 0.88
N ILE A 91 -22.50 3.08 2.14
CA ILE A 91 -22.92 3.87 3.30
C ILE A 91 -22.26 5.27 3.27
N ASN A 92 -21.00 5.34 2.91
CA ASN A 92 -20.25 6.58 2.86
C ASN A 92 -20.75 7.56 1.77
N GLU A 93 -21.34 7.04 0.71
CA GLU A 93 -21.95 7.87 -0.34
C GLU A 93 -23.25 8.54 0.12
N ARG A 94 -23.93 8.01 1.14
CA ARG A 94 -25.22 8.54 1.63
C ARG A 94 -25.10 9.85 2.42
N GLY A 95 -23.91 10.22 2.93
CA GLY A 95 -23.70 11.49 3.59
C GLY A 95 -22.84 11.42 4.86
N ALA A 96 -22.50 12.61 5.39
CA ALA A 96 -21.61 12.73 6.55
C ALA A 96 -22.20 12.15 7.85
N ALA A 97 -23.53 12.32 8.06
CA ALA A 97 -24.22 11.81 9.23
C ALA A 97 -24.13 10.28 9.35
N PHE A 98 -24.27 9.56 8.23
CA PHE A 98 -24.17 8.09 8.21
C PHE A 98 -22.75 7.61 8.50
N LYS A 99 -21.72 8.36 8.08
CA LYS A 99 -20.33 8.06 8.42
C LYS A 99 -20.09 8.14 9.92
N ILE A 100 -20.57 9.21 10.56
CA ILE A 100 -20.44 9.41 12.02
C ILE A 100 -21.21 8.32 12.77
N LEU A 101 -22.45 8.03 12.37
CA LEU A 101 -23.25 6.97 12.98
C LEU A 101 -22.55 5.60 12.91
N LEU A 102 -21.97 5.27 11.76
CA LEU A 102 -21.21 4.03 11.58
C LEU A 102 -20.01 3.96 12.54
N VAL A 103 -19.25 5.04 12.65
CA VAL A 103 -18.10 5.10 13.57
C VAL A 103 -18.54 4.92 15.01
N ILE A 104 -19.61 5.59 15.46
CA ILE A 104 -20.14 5.47 16.81
C ILE A 104 -20.61 4.04 17.09
N SER A 105 -21.36 3.43 16.17
CA SER A 105 -21.88 2.06 16.37
C SER A 105 -20.76 1.03 16.46
N ILE A 106 -19.70 1.15 15.63
CA ILE A 106 -18.55 0.26 15.69
C ILE A 106 -17.73 0.49 16.96
N SER A 107 -17.54 1.74 17.38
CA SER A 107 -16.85 2.08 18.63
C SER A 107 -17.60 1.49 19.85
N LEU A 108 -18.92 1.60 19.87
CA LEU A 108 -19.75 0.98 20.92
C LEU A 108 -19.60 -0.54 20.92
N LEU A 109 -19.67 -1.18 19.75
CA LEU A 109 -19.50 -2.62 19.62
C LEU A 109 -18.12 -3.09 20.11
N THR A 110 -17.05 -2.38 19.73
CA THR A 110 -15.69 -2.71 20.20
C THR A 110 -15.54 -2.55 21.71
N SER A 111 -16.10 -1.48 22.28
CA SER A 111 -16.06 -1.25 23.73
C SER A 111 -16.84 -2.31 24.50
N ILE A 112 -18.04 -2.65 24.06
CA ILE A 112 -18.86 -3.72 24.67
C ILE A 112 -18.13 -5.07 24.58
N SER A 113 -17.52 -5.39 23.43
CA SER A 113 -16.78 -6.63 23.25
C SER A 113 -15.54 -6.68 24.15
N SER A 114 -14.74 -5.60 24.19
CA SER A 114 -13.50 -5.57 24.98
C SER A 114 -13.74 -5.64 26.48
N TYR A 115 -14.85 -5.08 26.98
CA TYR A 115 -15.18 -5.11 28.40
C TYR A 115 -16.04 -6.32 28.77
N GLY A 116 -16.92 -6.78 27.89
CA GLY A 116 -17.86 -7.87 28.16
C GLY A 116 -17.26 -9.26 28.03
N LEU A 117 -16.37 -9.51 27.08
CA LEU A 117 -15.79 -10.83 26.89
C LEU A 117 -14.92 -11.32 28.04
N PRO A 118 -14.14 -10.49 28.77
CA PRO A 118 -13.40 -10.91 29.95
C PRO A 118 -14.23 -11.57 31.06
N TRP A 119 -15.55 -11.32 31.13
CA TRP A 119 -16.43 -11.99 32.05
C TRP A 119 -16.62 -13.49 31.80
N LEU A 120 -16.32 -13.95 30.58
CA LEU A 120 -16.43 -15.36 30.19
C LEU A 120 -15.19 -16.17 30.59
N ALA A 121 -14.10 -15.52 30.97
CA ALA A 121 -12.86 -16.18 31.32
C ALA A 121 -12.80 -16.60 32.79
N LYS A 122 -12.06 -17.67 33.05
CA LYS A 122 -11.79 -18.17 34.41
C LYS A 122 -10.55 -17.51 34.98
N CYS A 123 -10.53 -17.25 36.28
CA CYS A 123 -9.36 -16.76 36.98
C CYS A 123 -8.25 -17.83 37.02
N ILE A 124 -7.02 -17.45 36.74
CA ILE A 124 -5.83 -18.30 36.76
C ILE A 124 -4.94 -17.85 37.92
N PRO A 125 -4.39 -18.77 38.76
CA PRO A 125 -3.45 -18.41 39.80
C PRO A 125 -2.17 -17.86 39.16
N CYS A 126 -1.58 -16.82 39.76
CA CYS A 126 -0.31 -16.26 39.32
C CYS A 126 0.79 -17.32 39.50
N PRO A 127 1.78 -17.34 38.56
CA PRO A 127 2.96 -18.18 38.70
C PRO A 127 3.61 -17.88 40.07
N THR A 128 3.86 -18.93 40.84
CA THR A 128 4.31 -18.88 42.23
C THR A 128 5.55 -18.02 42.44
N ASP A 129 5.51 -17.15 43.41
CA ASP A 129 6.45 -16.74 44.46
C ASP A 129 6.37 -15.27 44.88
N VAL A 130 5.41 -14.47 44.47
CA VAL A 130 5.32 -13.08 44.90
C VAL A 130 3.90 -12.70 45.39
N SER A 131 3.84 -12.20 46.59
CA SER A 131 2.68 -11.66 47.28
C SER A 131 2.02 -10.49 46.55
N VAL A 132 0.68 -10.51 46.50
CA VAL A 132 -0.24 -9.37 46.32
C VAL A 132 -0.51 -8.91 44.85
N SER A 133 0.39 -8.93 43.92
CA SER A 133 0.13 -8.67 42.51
C SER A 133 0.94 -9.62 41.62
N CYS A 134 0.33 -10.11 40.54
CA CYS A 134 1.09 -10.89 39.55
C CYS A 134 2.26 -10.08 39.05
N PRO A 135 3.49 -10.65 39.00
CA PRO A 135 4.66 -9.89 38.67
C PRO A 135 4.59 -9.45 37.19
N ASN A 136 4.89 -8.18 36.98
CA ASN A 136 5.31 -7.70 35.63
C ASN A 136 6.69 -8.27 35.41
N THR A 137 6.81 -9.30 34.59
CA THR A 137 8.13 -9.78 34.14
C THR A 137 8.51 -9.04 32.87
N ASP A 138 9.79 -8.69 32.71
CA ASP A 138 10.30 -8.01 31.52
C ASP A 138 10.06 -8.81 30.22
N VAL A 139 9.79 -10.10 30.34
CA VAL A 139 9.59 -11.06 29.23
C VAL A 139 8.11 -11.23 28.90
N SER A 140 7.20 -11.16 29.88
CA SER A 140 5.75 -11.20 29.68
C SER A 140 5.15 -9.85 30.08
N GLY A 141 4.22 -9.33 29.29
CA GLY A 141 3.56 -8.05 29.57
C GLY A 141 2.74 -8.05 30.84
N ASN A 142 1.97 -6.99 31.07
CA ASN A 142 1.17 -6.79 32.27
C ASN A 142 -0.04 -7.73 32.35
N TYR A 143 -0.21 -8.45 33.47
CA TYR A 143 -1.41 -9.22 33.75
C TYR A 143 -2.43 -8.38 34.51
N LYS A 144 -3.73 -8.55 34.22
CA LYS A 144 -4.85 -7.83 34.83
C LYS A 144 -5.67 -8.75 35.73
N SER A 145 -5.91 -8.33 36.97
CA SER A 145 -6.68 -9.08 37.95
C SER A 145 -8.21 -8.94 37.82
N PHE A 146 -8.72 -8.41 36.74
CA PHE A 146 -10.14 -8.11 36.48
C PHE A 146 -11.10 -9.07 37.20
N GLN A 147 -11.70 -8.58 38.29
CA GLN A 147 -12.66 -9.30 39.15
C GLN A 147 -12.20 -10.67 39.70
N CYS A 148 -10.93 -10.96 39.69
CA CYS A 148 -10.36 -12.16 40.27
C CYS A 148 -9.88 -11.88 41.69
N PRO A 149 -9.88 -12.92 42.61
CA PRO A 149 -9.32 -12.79 43.93
C PRO A 149 -7.83 -12.49 43.94
N SER A 150 -7.29 -11.98 45.02
CA SER A 150 -5.88 -11.68 45.19
C SER A 150 -5.01 -12.91 44.83
N GLY A 151 -3.94 -12.71 44.09
CA GLY A 151 -3.07 -13.79 43.60
C GLY A 151 -3.58 -14.54 42.37
N HIS A 152 -4.65 -14.05 41.74
CA HIS A 152 -5.17 -14.57 40.47
C HIS A 152 -5.28 -13.46 39.42
N TYR A 153 -5.17 -13.81 38.18
CA TYR A 153 -5.39 -12.91 37.05
C TYR A 153 -6.41 -13.46 36.05
N ASN A 154 -7.02 -12.58 35.29
CA ASN A 154 -7.91 -12.95 34.20
C ASN A 154 -7.13 -12.91 32.91
N ASP A 155 -6.98 -14.06 32.22
CA ASP A 155 -6.22 -14.21 31.01
C ASP A 155 -6.81 -13.40 29.84
N LEU A 156 -8.12 -13.42 29.68
CA LEU A 156 -8.81 -12.69 28.61
C LEU A 156 -8.78 -11.18 28.86
N ALA A 157 -8.91 -10.73 30.11
CA ALA A 157 -8.75 -9.32 30.46
C ALA A 157 -7.33 -8.82 30.20
N SER A 158 -6.32 -9.66 30.43
CA SER A 158 -4.92 -9.35 30.16
C SER A 158 -4.63 -9.20 28.66
N LEU A 159 -5.49 -9.73 27.78
CA LEU A 159 -5.39 -9.55 26.33
C LEU A 159 -6.21 -8.36 25.82
N PHE A 160 -7.40 -8.09 26.37
CA PHE A 160 -8.29 -7.04 25.88
C PHE A 160 -8.08 -5.66 26.53
N LEU A 161 -7.74 -5.62 27.83
CA LEU A 161 -7.66 -4.38 28.61
C LEU A 161 -6.23 -3.83 28.73
N ASN A 162 -5.26 -4.50 28.13
CA ASN A 162 -3.90 -4.00 27.97
C ASN A 162 -3.72 -3.24 26.65
N THR A 163 -2.57 -2.58 26.50
CA THR A 163 -2.15 -2.05 25.21
C THR A 163 -1.96 -3.18 24.20
N ASN A 164 -2.08 -2.89 22.93
CA ASN A 164 -1.85 -3.90 21.88
C ASN A 164 -0.44 -4.49 21.97
N ASP A 165 0.55 -3.68 22.35
CA ASP A 165 1.94 -4.11 22.53
C ASP A 165 2.10 -5.10 23.68
N ASP A 166 1.49 -4.81 24.83
CA ASP A 166 1.50 -5.73 25.97
C ASP A 166 0.74 -7.02 25.65
N ALA A 167 -0.38 -6.94 24.91
CA ALA A 167 -1.13 -8.12 24.48
C ALA A 167 -0.30 -9.02 23.55
N ILE A 168 0.44 -8.42 22.59
CA ILE A 168 1.34 -9.17 21.71
C ILE A 168 2.51 -9.76 22.52
N ARG A 169 3.11 -8.99 23.44
CA ARG A 169 4.18 -9.46 24.32
C ARG A 169 3.72 -10.65 25.17
N ASN A 170 2.52 -10.59 25.73
CA ASN A 170 1.90 -11.71 26.45
C ASN A 170 1.71 -12.94 25.56
N LEU A 171 1.29 -12.77 24.31
CA LEU A 171 1.10 -13.87 23.36
C LEU A 171 2.42 -14.47 22.85
N LEU A 172 3.46 -13.67 22.73
CA LEU A 172 4.77 -14.11 22.27
C LEU A 172 5.69 -14.60 23.39
N SER A 173 5.27 -14.49 24.65
CA SER A 173 6.08 -14.91 25.81
C SER A 173 6.54 -16.35 25.69
N THR A 174 7.82 -16.58 25.92
CA THR A 174 8.50 -17.88 25.84
C THR A 174 8.59 -18.54 27.20
N SER A 175 8.76 -19.87 27.23
CA SER A 175 8.85 -20.69 28.46
C SER A 175 7.56 -20.78 29.30
N THR A 176 6.42 -20.39 28.75
CA THR A 176 5.14 -20.28 29.47
C THR A 176 4.04 -21.06 28.76
N VAL A 177 3.76 -22.27 29.24
CA VAL A 177 2.77 -23.16 28.59
C VAL A 177 1.35 -22.97 29.11
N LYS A 178 1.16 -22.56 30.38
CA LYS A 178 -0.15 -22.59 31.06
C LYS A 178 -0.77 -21.21 31.32
N GLU A 179 -0.20 -20.13 30.82
CA GLU A 179 -0.68 -18.77 31.10
C GLU A 179 -2.07 -18.44 30.55
N PHE A 180 -2.47 -19.06 29.45
CA PHE A 180 -3.75 -18.81 28.82
C PHE A 180 -4.55 -20.10 28.64
N HIS A 181 -5.84 -20.09 28.94
CA HIS A 181 -6.74 -21.20 28.63
C HIS A 181 -7.00 -21.27 27.12
N ILE A 182 -7.20 -22.50 26.61
CA ILE A 182 -7.52 -22.73 25.18
C ILE A 182 -8.83 -22.01 24.81
N SER A 183 -9.83 -22.03 25.70
CA SER A 183 -11.10 -21.32 25.48
C SER A 183 -10.92 -19.81 25.38
N SER A 184 -10.08 -19.22 26.22
CA SER A 184 -9.80 -17.78 26.19
C SER A 184 -9.07 -17.37 24.92
N LEU A 185 -8.08 -18.14 24.48
CA LEU A 185 -7.39 -17.92 23.20
C LEU A 185 -8.36 -18.01 22.01
N PHE A 186 -9.28 -19.00 22.04
CA PHE A 186 -10.26 -19.13 20.97
C PHE A 186 -11.25 -17.96 20.90
N ILE A 187 -11.75 -17.50 22.06
CA ILE A 187 -12.63 -16.33 22.15
C ILE A 187 -11.89 -15.07 21.68
N PHE A 188 -10.65 -14.89 22.12
CA PHE A 188 -9.85 -13.73 21.73
C PHE A 188 -9.55 -13.72 20.23
N PHE A 189 -9.15 -14.88 19.67
CA PHE A 189 -8.94 -15.02 18.23
C PHE A 189 -10.19 -14.62 17.44
N GLY A 190 -11.35 -15.19 17.79
CA GLY A 190 -12.61 -14.88 17.10
C GLY A 190 -12.99 -13.41 17.19
N ALA A 191 -12.86 -12.82 18.38
CA ALA A 191 -13.18 -11.41 18.61
C ALA A 191 -12.25 -10.48 17.81
N VAL A 192 -10.92 -10.66 17.90
CA VAL A 192 -9.95 -9.82 17.18
C VAL A 192 -10.07 -9.99 15.67
N TYR A 193 -10.33 -11.21 15.20
CA TYR A 193 -10.55 -11.51 13.79
C TYR A 193 -11.79 -10.77 13.26
N CYS A 194 -12.93 -10.87 13.93
CA CYS A 194 -14.17 -10.21 13.52
C CYS A 194 -14.09 -8.68 13.68
N LEU A 195 -13.61 -8.18 14.81
CA LEU A 195 -13.47 -6.75 15.05
C LEU A 195 -12.47 -6.12 14.09
N GLY A 196 -11.34 -6.79 13.77
CA GLY A 196 -10.37 -6.32 12.80
C GLY A 196 -10.96 -6.13 11.41
N ILE A 197 -11.87 -7.01 10.98
CA ILE A 197 -12.59 -6.89 9.70
C ILE A 197 -13.55 -5.69 9.73
N ILE A 198 -14.32 -5.55 10.80
CA ILE A 198 -15.39 -4.54 10.91
C ILE A 198 -14.81 -3.13 11.12
N THR A 199 -13.74 -3.00 11.88
CA THR A 199 -13.10 -1.70 12.17
C THR A 199 -12.29 -1.16 10.99
N TYR A 200 -11.93 -2.00 10.03
CA TYR A 200 -11.14 -1.57 8.88
C TYR A 200 -12.00 -0.89 7.81
N GLY A 201 -11.56 0.29 7.37
CA GLY A 201 -12.20 1.03 6.27
C GLY A 201 -13.34 1.97 6.66
N ILE A 202 -13.62 2.15 7.95
CA ILE A 202 -14.47 3.23 8.46
C ILE A 202 -13.83 4.60 8.18
N ALA A 203 -14.59 5.68 8.32
CA ALA A 203 -14.12 7.06 8.07
C ALA A 203 -13.08 7.58 9.09
N VAL A 204 -12.44 6.69 9.85
CA VAL A 204 -11.36 6.98 10.81
C VAL A 204 -10.10 6.23 10.37
N PRO A 205 -8.89 6.82 10.52
CA PRO A 205 -7.64 6.12 10.26
C PRO A 205 -7.54 4.85 11.07
N SER A 206 -7.44 3.70 10.42
CA SER A 206 -7.32 2.39 11.04
C SER A 206 -6.19 1.59 10.41
N GLY A 207 -5.37 0.91 11.24
CA GLY A 207 -4.32 0.01 10.80
C GLY A 207 -4.83 -1.43 10.67
N LEU A 208 -4.29 -2.17 9.72
CA LEU A 208 -4.59 -3.58 9.52
C LEU A 208 -3.50 -4.49 10.11
N PHE A 209 -2.28 -3.97 10.29
CA PHE A 209 -1.10 -4.75 10.63
C PHE A 209 -1.19 -5.35 12.06
N ILE A 210 -1.48 -4.55 13.06
CA ILE A 210 -1.53 -4.98 14.46
C ILE A 210 -2.67 -5.98 14.73
N PRO A 211 -3.92 -5.77 14.28
CA PRO A 211 -4.99 -6.76 14.45
C PRO A 211 -4.66 -8.12 13.81
N VAL A 212 -3.97 -8.11 12.66
CA VAL A 212 -3.55 -9.34 11.99
C VAL A 212 -2.44 -10.04 12.78
N ILE A 213 -1.47 -9.32 13.36
CA ILE A 213 -0.47 -9.92 14.25
C ILE A 213 -1.14 -10.55 15.47
N LEU A 214 -2.02 -9.82 16.16
CA LEU A 214 -2.73 -10.31 17.34
C LEU A 214 -3.51 -11.59 17.04
N ALA A 215 -4.32 -11.60 15.99
CA ALA A 215 -5.07 -12.78 15.59
C ALA A 215 -4.12 -13.94 15.21
N GLY A 216 -3.07 -13.65 14.45
CA GLY A 216 -2.08 -14.64 14.04
C GLY A 216 -1.29 -15.23 15.20
N ALA A 217 -0.84 -14.40 16.14
CA ALA A 217 -0.12 -14.84 17.34
C ALA A 217 -1.00 -15.70 18.23
N CYS A 218 -2.26 -15.30 18.41
CA CYS A 218 -3.23 -16.04 19.20
C CYS A 218 -3.51 -17.43 18.63
N TYR A 219 -3.78 -17.52 17.35
CA TYR A 219 -4.00 -18.79 16.65
C TYR A 219 -2.73 -19.65 16.66
N GLY A 220 -1.54 -19.05 16.45
CA GLY A 220 -0.28 -19.76 16.52
C GLY A 220 -0.02 -20.37 17.91
N ARG A 221 -0.30 -19.59 18.98
CA ARG A 221 -0.20 -20.09 20.35
C ARG A 221 -1.18 -21.23 20.64
N LEU A 222 -2.39 -21.14 20.10
CA LEU A 222 -3.39 -22.21 20.21
C LEU A 222 -2.91 -23.51 19.56
N VAL A 223 -2.38 -23.42 18.34
CA VAL A 223 -1.79 -24.59 17.62
C VAL A 223 -0.57 -25.10 18.39
N GLY A 224 0.32 -24.24 18.88
CA GLY A 224 1.47 -24.63 19.69
C GLY A 224 1.10 -25.41 20.94
N ARG A 225 0.01 -25.03 21.61
CA ARG A 225 -0.51 -25.80 22.76
C ARG A 225 -1.04 -27.18 22.39
N LEU A 226 -1.64 -27.34 21.24
CA LEU A 226 -2.09 -28.66 20.75
C LEU A 226 -0.92 -29.57 20.38
N PHE A 227 0.18 -28.99 19.88
CA PHE A 227 1.36 -29.73 19.45
C PHE A 227 2.45 -29.87 20.52
N THR A 228 2.26 -29.35 21.73
CA THR A 228 3.24 -29.39 22.83
C THR A 228 3.76 -30.81 23.13
N SER A 229 2.96 -31.85 22.90
CA SER A 229 3.38 -33.25 23.14
C SER A 229 4.28 -33.84 22.03
N ILE A 230 4.31 -33.22 20.85
CA ILE A 230 4.98 -33.77 19.65
C ILE A 230 6.15 -32.87 19.26
N SER A 231 6.02 -31.57 19.41
CA SER A 231 6.98 -30.56 19.03
C SER A 231 7.91 -30.18 20.18
N LYS A 232 9.18 -29.89 19.84
CA LYS A 232 10.18 -29.35 20.78
C LYS A 232 10.23 -27.81 20.75
N LEU A 233 9.51 -27.20 19.81
CA LEU A 233 9.44 -25.74 19.71
C LEU A 233 8.60 -25.16 20.87
N ASP A 234 9.04 -24.05 21.41
CA ASP A 234 8.31 -23.30 22.43
C ASP A 234 6.98 -22.74 21.88
N VAL A 235 5.98 -22.68 22.73
CA VAL A 235 4.63 -22.17 22.38
C VAL A 235 4.67 -20.71 21.93
N GLY A 236 5.59 -19.90 22.50
CA GLY A 236 5.83 -18.51 22.08
C GLY A 236 6.36 -18.42 20.64
N LEU A 237 7.25 -19.36 20.23
CA LEU A 237 7.74 -19.41 18.86
C LEU A 237 6.63 -19.80 17.87
N PHE A 238 5.72 -20.70 18.28
CA PHE A 238 4.51 -20.98 17.48
C PHE A 238 3.62 -19.74 17.30
N ALA A 239 3.56 -18.87 18.31
CA ALA A 239 2.80 -17.62 18.21
C ALA A 239 3.45 -16.66 17.17
N VAL A 240 4.79 -16.54 17.15
CA VAL A 240 5.50 -15.77 16.13
C VAL A 240 5.25 -16.32 14.72
N LEU A 241 5.38 -17.65 14.55
CA LEU A 241 5.13 -18.31 13.26
C LEU A 241 3.67 -18.19 12.84
N GLY A 242 2.73 -18.22 13.80
CA GLY A 242 1.31 -17.97 13.55
C GLY A 242 1.04 -16.55 13.06
N ALA A 243 1.65 -15.53 13.70
CA ALA A 243 1.59 -14.16 13.23
C ALA A 243 2.15 -14.00 11.81
N ALA A 244 3.32 -14.63 11.54
CA ALA A 244 3.92 -14.68 10.21
C ALA A 244 2.98 -15.28 9.18
N SER A 245 2.39 -16.45 9.48
CA SER A 245 1.51 -17.16 8.55
C SER A 245 0.26 -16.33 8.19
N PHE A 246 -0.35 -15.70 9.18
CA PHE A 246 -1.56 -14.90 8.96
C PHE A 246 -1.26 -13.60 8.21
N LEU A 247 -0.15 -12.92 8.53
CA LEU A 247 0.34 -11.76 7.77
C LEU A 247 0.66 -12.12 6.31
N GLY A 248 1.35 -13.24 6.09
CA GLY A 248 1.67 -13.75 4.75
C GLY A 248 0.41 -14.02 3.93
N GLY A 249 -0.60 -14.63 4.56
CA GLY A 249 -1.89 -14.92 3.96
C GLY A 249 -2.73 -13.69 3.62
N THR A 250 -2.66 -12.62 4.42
CA THR A 250 -3.44 -11.40 4.21
C THR A 250 -2.74 -10.41 3.28
N MET A 251 -1.48 -10.07 3.57
CA MET A 251 -0.75 -8.99 2.88
C MET A 251 -0.01 -9.44 1.64
N ARG A 252 0.26 -10.74 1.48
CA ARG A 252 0.98 -11.36 0.33
C ARG A 252 2.41 -10.84 0.15
N MET A 253 3.00 -10.28 1.19
CA MET A 253 4.40 -9.91 1.24
C MET A 253 5.19 -11.06 1.86
N THR A 254 6.42 -11.29 1.40
CA THR A 254 7.29 -12.35 1.95
C THR A 254 8.51 -11.75 2.62
N VAL A 255 9.45 -11.24 1.85
CA VAL A 255 10.73 -10.73 2.36
C VAL A 255 10.54 -9.57 3.33
N SER A 256 9.71 -8.60 3.00
CA SER A 256 9.48 -7.43 3.85
C SER A 256 8.89 -7.81 5.21
N LEU A 257 7.92 -8.76 5.24
CA LEU A 257 7.35 -9.24 6.50
C LEU A 257 8.34 -10.06 7.31
N CYS A 258 9.17 -10.86 6.64
CA CYS A 258 10.22 -11.61 7.31
C CYS A 258 11.18 -10.69 8.04
N VAL A 259 11.69 -9.65 7.37
CA VAL A 259 12.59 -8.67 7.98
C VAL A 259 11.93 -7.94 9.15
N ILE A 260 10.67 -7.49 9.00
CA ILE A 260 9.93 -6.82 10.08
C ILE A 260 9.79 -7.73 11.30
N LEU A 261 9.40 -8.99 11.11
CA LEU A 261 9.23 -9.94 12.21
C LEU A 261 10.54 -10.26 12.90
N LEU A 262 11.63 -10.41 12.14
CA LEU A 262 12.96 -10.65 12.73
C LEU A 262 13.44 -9.45 13.56
N GLU A 263 13.20 -8.24 13.06
CA GLU A 263 13.56 -7.03 13.80
C GLU A 263 12.74 -6.87 15.08
N LEU A 264 11.45 -7.22 15.03
CA LEU A 264 10.58 -7.20 16.19
C LEU A 264 10.93 -8.27 17.24
N THR A 265 11.44 -9.43 16.83
CA THR A 265 11.73 -10.57 17.72
C THR A 265 13.19 -10.70 18.12
N ASN A 266 14.08 -9.93 17.48
CA ASN A 266 15.55 -9.95 17.71
C ASN A 266 16.21 -11.34 17.64
N ASP A 267 15.64 -12.28 16.89
CA ASP A 267 16.17 -13.64 16.76
C ASP A 267 16.36 -14.06 15.30
N LEU A 268 17.61 -14.08 14.86
CA LEU A 268 17.98 -14.48 13.48
C LEU A 268 17.84 -15.99 13.24
N LEU A 269 17.82 -16.82 14.28
CA LEU A 269 17.69 -18.27 14.12
C LEU A 269 16.28 -18.66 13.66
N LEU A 270 15.30 -17.76 13.86
CA LEU A 270 13.93 -17.95 13.34
C LEU A 270 13.77 -17.70 11.84
N LEU A 271 14.75 -17.06 11.18
CA LEU A 271 14.71 -16.67 9.79
C LEU A 271 14.23 -17.79 8.85
N PRO A 272 14.80 -19.01 8.85
CA PRO A 272 14.40 -20.05 7.92
C PRO A 272 12.94 -20.51 8.12
N LEU A 273 12.50 -20.62 9.38
CA LEU A 273 11.15 -21.03 9.72
C LEU A 273 10.11 -19.98 9.33
N VAL A 274 10.38 -18.70 9.60
CA VAL A 274 9.52 -17.57 9.23
C VAL A 274 9.40 -17.45 7.71
N MET A 275 10.52 -17.59 6.98
CA MET A 275 10.50 -17.57 5.50
C MET A 275 9.68 -18.72 4.93
N LEU A 276 9.84 -19.94 5.47
CA LEU A 276 9.09 -21.10 5.06
C LEU A 276 7.58 -20.93 5.27
N VAL A 277 7.17 -20.49 6.46
CA VAL A 277 5.77 -20.23 6.80
C VAL A 277 5.16 -19.16 5.89
N LEU A 278 5.87 -18.05 5.68
CA LEU A 278 5.41 -16.96 4.80
C LEU A 278 5.22 -17.44 3.35
N LEU A 279 6.16 -18.26 2.85
CA LEU A 279 6.09 -18.81 1.49
C LEU A 279 4.88 -19.73 1.33
N ILE A 280 4.68 -20.65 2.26
CA ILE A 280 3.57 -21.61 2.24
C ILE A 280 2.24 -20.85 2.35
N SER A 281 2.12 -19.98 3.34
CA SER A 281 0.90 -19.21 3.57
C SER A 281 0.52 -18.35 2.38
N LYS A 282 1.49 -17.66 1.77
CA LYS A 282 1.27 -16.88 0.55
C LYS A 282 0.79 -17.77 -0.60
N THR A 283 1.48 -18.89 -0.85
CA THR A 283 1.16 -19.79 -1.98
C THR A 283 -0.25 -20.36 -1.85
N VAL A 284 -0.60 -20.85 -0.65
CA VAL A 284 -1.95 -21.35 -0.37
C VAL A 284 -3.00 -20.28 -0.56
N ALA A 285 -2.75 -19.11 -0.03
CA ALA A 285 -3.71 -18.04 -0.06
C ALA A 285 -3.85 -17.41 -1.47
N ASP A 286 -2.82 -17.43 -2.33
CA ASP A 286 -2.87 -16.97 -3.72
C ASP A 286 -3.81 -17.83 -4.59
N VAL A 287 -4.07 -19.08 -4.19
CA VAL A 287 -5.06 -19.95 -4.86
C VAL A 287 -6.48 -19.41 -4.71
N PHE A 288 -6.82 -18.78 -3.59
CA PHE A 288 -8.19 -18.35 -3.30
C PHE A 288 -8.49 -16.93 -3.76
N ASN A 289 -7.61 -15.96 -3.47
CA ASN A 289 -7.84 -14.55 -3.79
C ASN A 289 -6.55 -13.73 -3.85
N LYS A 290 -6.68 -12.45 -4.25
CA LYS A 290 -5.57 -11.48 -4.23
C LYS A 290 -5.35 -10.90 -2.84
N GLY A 291 -4.16 -10.34 -2.60
CA GLY A 291 -3.81 -9.67 -1.35
C GLY A 291 -4.72 -8.47 -1.04
N VAL A 292 -4.82 -8.12 0.24
CA VAL A 292 -5.68 -7.02 0.70
C VAL A 292 -5.38 -5.70 0.01
N TYR A 293 -4.12 -5.37 -0.22
CA TYR A 293 -3.73 -4.12 -0.89
C TYR A 293 -4.15 -4.08 -2.35
N ASP A 294 -4.08 -5.20 -3.08
CA ASP A 294 -4.53 -5.27 -4.47
C ASP A 294 -6.05 -5.13 -4.58
N GLN A 295 -6.78 -5.71 -3.61
CA GLN A 295 -8.23 -5.54 -3.51
C GLN A 295 -8.63 -4.08 -3.25
N ILE A 296 -7.93 -3.39 -2.33
CA ILE A 296 -8.19 -1.97 -2.02
C ILE A 296 -7.89 -1.07 -3.22
N VAL A 297 -6.79 -1.32 -3.93
CA VAL A 297 -6.44 -0.58 -5.16
C VAL A 297 -7.54 -0.72 -6.21
N LYS A 298 -8.06 -1.93 -6.39
CA LYS A 298 -9.16 -2.22 -7.30
C LYS A 298 -10.47 -1.55 -6.85
N LEU A 299 -10.79 -1.62 -5.57
CA LEU A 299 -11.99 -1.00 -5.02
C LEU A 299 -12.00 0.53 -5.18
N LYS A 300 -10.83 1.16 -5.04
CA LYS A 300 -10.66 2.61 -5.22
C LYS A 300 -10.60 3.02 -6.70
N GLY A 301 -10.72 2.10 -7.65
CA GLY A 301 -10.64 2.39 -9.08
C GLY A 301 -9.29 3.01 -9.50
N LEU A 302 -8.21 2.76 -8.76
CA LEU A 302 -6.90 3.31 -9.10
C LEU A 302 -6.31 2.54 -10.28
N PRO A 303 -5.81 3.22 -11.33
CA PRO A 303 -5.22 2.57 -12.50
C PRO A 303 -3.91 1.86 -12.10
N TYR A 304 -4.00 0.58 -11.85
CA TYR A 304 -2.88 -0.29 -11.48
C TYR A 304 -2.60 -1.32 -12.57
N MET A 305 -1.38 -1.32 -13.09
CA MET A 305 -0.95 -2.30 -14.08
C MET A 305 -0.36 -3.54 -13.39
N GLU A 306 -0.88 -4.72 -13.72
CA GLU A 306 -0.37 -5.98 -13.21
C GLU A 306 1.05 -6.30 -13.73
N ALA A 307 1.74 -7.25 -13.05
CA ALA A 307 3.10 -7.62 -13.43
C ALA A 307 3.17 -8.26 -14.81
N HIS A 308 2.17 -9.05 -15.12
CA HIS A 308 2.03 -9.74 -16.39
C HIS A 308 0.90 -9.11 -17.20
N ALA A 309 1.11 -8.98 -18.50
CA ALA A 309 0.05 -8.55 -19.41
C ALA A 309 -1.05 -9.63 -19.44
N GLU A 310 -2.29 -9.18 -19.43
CA GLU A 310 -3.44 -10.07 -19.53
C GLU A 310 -3.43 -10.83 -20.88
N PRO A 311 -3.87 -12.10 -20.90
CA PRO A 311 -3.79 -12.95 -22.10
C PRO A 311 -4.43 -12.34 -23.35
N TYR A 312 -5.56 -11.63 -23.18
CA TYR A 312 -6.27 -10.98 -24.30
C TYR A 312 -5.46 -9.84 -24.96
N MET A 313 -4.54 -9.21 -24.25
CA MET A 313 -3.69 -8.15 -24.79
C MET A 313 -2.73 -8.65 -25.89
N LYS A 314 -2.53 -9.96 -26.01
CA LYS A 314 -1.69 -10.56 -27.07
C LYS A 314 -2.33 -10.45 -28.46
N HIS A 315 -3.66 -10.36 -28.51
CA HIS A 315 -4.44 -10.33 -29.74
C HIS A 315 -4.80 -8.91 -30.18
N LEU A 316 -4.49 -7.91 -29.38
CA LEU A 316 -4.72 -6.50 -29.66
C LEU A 316 -3.41 -5.80 -29.99
N VAL A 317 -3.51 -4.75 -30.80
CA VAL A 317 -2.37 -3.88 -31.13
C VAL A 317 -2.51 -2.51 -30.46
N ALA A 318 -1.42 -1.76 -30.37
CA ALA A 318 -1.37 -0.46 -29.71
C ALA A 318 -2.43 0.52 -30.22
N ARG A 319 -2.68 0.52 -31.55
CA ARG A 319 -3.69 1.36 -32.19
C ARG A 319 -5.11 1.09 -31.68
N ASP A 320 -5.44 -0.16 -31.35
CA ASP A 320 -6.81 -0.57 -31.04
C ASP A 320 -7.36 0.03 -29.75
N VAL A 321 -6.48 0.45 -28.83
CA VAL A 321 -6.85 0.91 -27.49
C VAL A 321 -6.55 2.40 -27.24
N VAL A 322 -6.03 3.11 -28.24
CA VAL A 322 -5.84 4.55 -28.13
C VAL A 322 -7.18 5.23 -27.89
N SER A 323 -7.28 6.01 -26.80
CA SER A 323 -8.50 6.69 -26.40
C SER A 323 -8.54 8.15 -26.82
N GLY A 324 -9.74 8.58 -27.20
CA GLY A 324 -10.13 9.98 -27.39
C GLY A 324 -9.54 10.68 -28.62
N PRO A 325 -9.98 11.92 -28.85
CA PRO A 325 -9.41 12.75 -29.90
C PRO A 325 -7.99 13.15 -29.56
N LEU A 326 -7.07 12.94 -30.50
CA LEU A 326 -5.69 13.37 -30.37
C LEU A 326 -5.61 14.90 -30.52
N ILE A 327 -5.12 15.58 -29.49
CA ILE A 327 -4.82 17.01 -29.54
C ILE A 327 -3.32 17.16 -29.67
N THR A 328 -2.89 17.78 -30.76
CA THR A 328 -1.49 18.07 -31.07
C THR A 328 -1.28 19.58 -31.14
N PHE A 329 -0.07 20.02 -30.88
CA PHE A 329 0.35 21.40 -31.07
C PHE A 329 1.44 21.47 -32.12
N SER A 330 1.54 22.60 -32.83
CA SER A 330 2.67 22.93 -33.63
C SER A 330 3.87 23.35 -32.81
N GLY A 331 5.10 23.23 -33.28
CA GLY A 331 6.30 23.66 -32.55
C GLY A 331 6.23 25.13 -32.11
N ILE A 332 5.62 25.98 -32.94
CA ILE A 332 5.23 27.36 -32.58
C ILE A 332 3.70 27.43 -32.66
N GLU A 333 3.04 27.65 -31.54
CA GLU A 333 1.59 27.55 -31.44
C GLU A 333 0.98 28.87 -30.88
N LYS A 334 -0.28 29.15 -31.26
CA LYS A 334 -1.03 30.28 -30.71
C LYS A 334 -1.39 30.04 -29.26
N VAL A 335 -1.23 31.06 -28.43
CA VAL A 335 -1.59 31.07 -27.01
C VAL A 335 -3.07 30.67 -26.78
N GLY A 336 -3.96 31.20 -27.63
CA GLY A 336 -5.39 30.90 -27.57
C GLY A 336 -5.71 29.42 -27.77
N ASN A 337 -5.04 28.73 -28.70
CA ASN A 337 -5.22 27.30 -28.95
C ASN A 337 -4.77 26.46 -27.76
N ILE A 338 -3.61 26.80 -27.18
CA ILE A 338 -3.09 26.12 -25.98
C ILE A 338 -4.05 26.30 -24.83
N LEU A 339 -4.49 27.53 -24.57
CA LEU A 339 -5.43 27.84 -23.48
C LEU A 339 -6.77 27.11 -23.65
N HIS A 340 -7.28 27.09 -24.88
CA HIS A 340 -8.51 26.35 -25.21
C HIS A 340 -8.34 24.85 -24.93
N ALA A 341 -7.26 24.22 -25.37
CA ALA A 341 -6.97 22.80 -25.11
C ALA A 341 -6.83 22.52 -23.59
N LEU A 342 -6.17 23.41 -22.85
CA LEU A 342 -6.02 23.29 -21.40
C LEU A 342 -7.34 23.44 -20.63
N ARG A 343 -8.28 24.24 -21.11
CA ARG A 343 -9.62 24.44 -20.51
C ARG A 343 -10.59 23.32 -20.84
N THR A 344 -10.56 22.82 -22.08
CA THR A 344 -11.50 21.82 -22.58
C THR A 344 -11.14 20.39 -22.23
N THR A 345 -9.85 20.11 -21.95
CA THR A 345 -9.36 18.76 -21.71
C THR A 345 -8.61 18.60 -20.41
N GLY A 346 -8.63 17.37 -19.87
CA GLY A 346 -7.82 16.96 -18.72
C GLY A 346 -6.48 16.31 -19.08
N HIS A 347 -6.05 16.36 -20.36
CA HIS A 347 -4.83 15.70 -20.81
C HIS A 347 -3.58 16.30 -20.13
N ASN A 348 -2.64 15.43 -19.76
CA ASN A 348 -1.39 15.83 -19.09
C ASN A 348 -0.18 15.88 -20.02
N GLY A 349 -0.30 15.41 -21.26
CA GLY A 349 0.75 15.43 -22.27
C GLY A 349 0.16 15.65 -23.66
N PHE A 350 0.83 16.45 -24.47
CA PHE A 350 0.42 16.81 -25.81
C PHE A 350 1.60 16.58 -26.76
N PRO A 351 1.42 15.87 -27.88
CA PRO A 351 2.44 15.75 -28.91
C PRO A 351 2.65 17.09 -29.59
N VAL A 352 3.89 17.37 -29.93
CA VAL A 352 4.30 18.52 -30.72
C VAL A 352 4.73 18.01 -32.10
N ILE A 353 4.17 18.60 -33.12
CA ILE A 353 4.41 18.23 -34.55
C ILE A 353 5.03 19.44 -35.22
N ASP A 354 6.14 19.24 -35.90
CA ASP A 354 6.72 20.23 -36.78
C ASP A 354 6.17 20.07 -38.20
N GLU A 355 5.76 21.19 -38.75
CA GLU A 355 5.26 21.30 -40.12
C GLU A 355 6.15 22.29 -40.92
N PRO A 356 6.10 22.26 -42.25
CA PRO A 356 6.79 23.29 -43.05
C PRO A 356 6.38 24.71 -42.59
N PRO A 357 7.32 25.69 -42.43
CA PRO A 357 8.71 25.66 -42.88
C PRO A 357 9.74 25.06 -41.91
N PHE A 358 9.35 24.57 -40.76
CA PHE A 358 10.27 24.07 -39.71
C PHE A 358 10.74 22.63 -39.95
N SER A 359 10.04 21.88 -40.81
CA SER A 359 10.38 20.51 -41.22
C SER A 359 10.00 20.29 -42.70
N ASP A 360 10.71 19.41 -43.42
CA ASP A 360 10.39 19.07 -44.82
C ASP A 360 9.05 18.34 -44.96
N ALA A 361 8.62 17.63 -43.93
CA ALA A 361 7.34 16.93 -43.85
C ALA A 361 6.85 16.94 -42.39
N PRO A 362 5.52 16.79 -42.17
CA PRO A 362 5.01 16.71 -40.82
C PRO A 362 5.69 15.59 -39.99
N ALA A 363 6.41 15.96 -38.95
CA ALA A 363 7.18 15.06 -38.12
C ALA A 363 6.85 15.26 -36.63
N LEU A 364 6.89 14.16 -35.88
CA LEU A 364 6.75 14.24 -34.40
C LEU A 364 8.04 14.85 -33.82
N CYS A 365 7.97 16.11 -33.40
CA CYS A 365 9.06 16.79 -32.69
C CYS A 365 9.24 16.22 -31.30
N GLY A 366 8.14 15.99 -30.57
CA GLY A 366 8.22 15.48 -29.22
C GLY A 366 6.92 15.52 -28.44
N LEU A 367 7.06 15.55 -27.11
CA LEU A 367 5.94 15.59 -26.17
C LEU A 367 6.11 16.73 -25.17
N VAL A 368 5.11 17.59 -25.04
CA VAL A 368 5.07 18.65 -24.03
C VAL A 368 4.10 18.30 -22.91
N LEU A 369 4.44 18.61 -21.66
CA LEU A 369 3.58 18.36 -20.51
C LEU A 369 2.69 19.57 -20.20
N ARG A 370 1.44 19.29 -19.78
CA ARG A 370 0.49 20.32 -19.30
C ARG A 370 1.10 21.25 -18.25
N SER A 371 1.88 20.69 -17.31
CA SER A 371 2.55 21.49 -16.28
C SER A 371 3.57 22.48 -16.84
N HIS A 372 4.26 22.11 -17.93
CA HIS A 372 5.24 22.98 -18.58
C HIS A 372 4.54 24.09 -19.36
N LEU A 373 3.44 23.77 -20.05
CA LEU A 373 2.61 24.78 -20.72
C LEU A 373 2.08 25.85 -19.73
N LEU A 374 1.63 25.43 -18.56
CA LEU A 374 1.14 26.36 -17.54
C LEU A 374 2.23 27.29 -17.00
N VAL A 375 3.47 26.81 -16.84
CA VAL A 375 4.61 27.64 -16.46
C VAL A 375 4.91 28.66 -17.53
N LEU A 376 4.94 28.20 -18.80
CA LEU A 376 5.26 29.06 -19.96
C LEU A 376 4.21 30.16 -20.13
N LEU A 377 2.92 29.82 -20.06
CA LEU A 377 1.83 30.79 -20.18
C LEU A 377 1.83 31.79 -19.02
N LYS A 378 2.17 31.37 -17.80
CA LYS A 378 2.31 32.28 -16.67
C LYS A 378 3.48 33.25 -16.84
N GLY A 379 4.55 32.84 -17.51
CA GLY A 379 5.72 33.66 -17.77
C GLY A 379 5.49 34.72 -18.84
N LYS A 380 4.38 34.65 -19.61
CA LYS A 380 4.00 35.59 -20.66
C LYS A 380 5.11 35.87 -21.67
N ILE A 381 5.85 34.84 -22.11
CA ILE A 381 6.84 34.97 -23.19
C ILE A 381 6.13 34.71 -24.51
N PHE A 382 5.48 35.71 -25.05
CA PHE A 382 4.72 35.63 -26.27
C PHE A 382 5.37 36.54 -27.36
N SER A 383 5.37 36.07 -28.60
CA SER A 383 5.81 36.80 -29.78
C SER A 383 4.63 37.14 -30.65
N ARG A 384 4.68 38.30 -31.34
CA ARG A 384 3.70 38.65 -32.38
C ARG A 384 3.95 37.88 -33.67
N ASP A 385 5.21 37.54 -33.92
CA ASP A 385 5.64 36.86 -35.11
C ASP A 385 5.91 35.38 -34.83
N MET A 386 5.72 34.52 -35.82
CA MET A 386 5.95 33.08 -35.75
C MET A 386 7.47 32.77 -35.88
N VAL A 387 8.23 33.21 -34.86
CA VAL A 387 9.70 33.09 -34.84
C VAL A 387 10.12 32.22 -33.65
N PRO A 388 11.11 31.32 -33.82
CA PRO A 388 11.66 30.54 -32.71
C PRO A 388 12.30 31.49 -31.67
N ALA A 389 11.84 31.36 -30.41
CA ALA A 389 12.33 32.16 -29.29
C ALA A 389 13.36 31.43 -28.42
N GLY A 390 13.89 30.31 -28.88
CA GLY A 390 14.70 29.29 -28.24
C GLY A 390 15.51 29.67 -27.01
N ASP A 391 16.45 30.58 -27.11
CA ASP A 391 17.37 30.90 -26.00
C ASP A 391 16.74 31.79 -24.93
N GLU A 392 15.76 32.62 -25.27
CA GLU A 392 15.12 33.54 -24.31
C GLU A 392 14.34 32.77 -23.23
N ILE A 393 13.67 31.69 -23.63
CA ILE A 393 12.92 30.84 -22.69
C ILE A 393 13.87 30.13 -21.71
N LEU A 394 15.00 29.62 -22.21
CA LEU A 394 16.00 28.93 -21.39
C LEU A 394 16.69 29.87 -20.39
N HIS A 395 16.85 31.15 -20.74
CA HIS A 395 17.43 32.15 -19.82
C HIS A 395 16.46 32.62 -18.75
N ARG A 396 15.15 32.59 -19.02
CA ARG A 396 14.12 33.15 -18.12
C ARG A 396 13.58 32.15 -17.12
N PHE A 397 13.66 30.85 -17.39
CA PHE A 397 13.18 29.78 -16.51
C PHE A 397 14.30 28.85 -16.09
N ALA A 398 14.36 28.58 -14.77
CA ALA A 398 15.20 27.52 -14.23
C ALA A 398 14.52 26.15 -14.36
N ALA A 399 15.28 25.06 -14.47
CA ALA A 399 14.75 23.70 -14.46
C ALA A 399 13.89 23.39 -13.22
N PHE A 400 14.14 24.09 -12.11
CA PHE A 400 13.39 23.99 -10.88
C PHE A 400 11.92 24.46 -11.02
N ASP A 401 11.64 25.46 -11.86
CA ASP A 401 10.30 26.00 -12.07
C ASP A 401 9.38 24.96 -12.70
N PHE A 402 9.91 24.23 -13.66
CA PHE A 402 9.21 23.11 -14.32
C PHE A 402 9.04 21.91 -13.38
N ALA A 403 10.05 21.59 -12.55
CA ALA A 403 9.98 20.51 -11.57
C ALA A 403 8.94 20.81 -10.47
N LYS A 404 8.84 22.04 -10.00
CA LYS A 404 7.85 22.50 -9.01
C LYS A 404 6.43 22.39 -9.55
N ALA A 405 6.19 22.77 -10.78
CA ALA A 405 4.89 22.68 -11.44
C ALA A 405 4.39 21.21 -11.53
N GLY A 406 5.28 20.23 -11.67
CA GLY A 406 4.96 18.80 -11.68
C GLY A 406 4.61 18.19 -10.31
N SER A 407 4.76 18.91 -9.21
CA SER A 407 4.62 18.39 -7.83
C SER A 407 3.20 18.39 -7.25
N GLY A 408 2.16 18.74 -8.04
CA GLY A 408 0.75 18.75 -7.61
C GLY A 408 0.30 20.01 -6.86
N LYS A 409 1.23 20.91 -6.50
CA LYS A 409 0.96 22.26 -6.01
C LYS A 409 1.18 23.30 -7.13
N GLY A 410 0.95 22.86 -8.38
CA GLY A 410 1.21 23.65 -9.57
C GLY A 410 0.16 24.74 -9.82
N ILE A 411 0.49 25.57 -10.79
CA ILE A 411 -0.37 26.62 -11.34
C ILE A 411 -1.65 25.97 -11.88
N LYS A 412 -2.81 26.50 -11.57
CA LYS A 412 -4.08 26.08 -12.18
C LYS A 412 -4.36 26.94 -13.41
N VAL A 413 -5.21 26.38 -14.30
CA VAL A 413 -5.62 27.11 -15.52
C VAL A 413 -6.40 28.37 -15.16
N GLU A 414 -7.15 28.34 -14.06
CA GLU A 414 -7.95 29.46 -13.55
C GLU A 414 -7.07 30.62 -13.02
N ASP A 415 -5.82 30.32 -12.64
CA ASP A 415 -4.87 31.31 -12.11
C ASP A 415 -4.11 32.07 -13.22
N LEU A 416 -4.39 31.77 -14.50
CA LEU A 416 -3.76 32.42 -15.65
C LEU A 416 -4.53 33.68 -16.04
N ASP A 417 -3.88 34.81 -15.89
CA ASP A 417 -4.38 36.13 -16.36
C ASP A 417 -3.80 36.40 -17.75
N ILE A 418 -4.57 36.02 -18.79
CA ILE A 418 -4.19 36.20 -20.20
C ILE A 418 -5.21 37.16 -20.85
N GLU A 419 -4.74 38.24 -21.39
CA GLU A 419 -5.56 39.27 -22.06
C GLU A 419 -6.01 38.77 -23.44
N GLN A 420 -7.09 39.39 -23.97
CA GLN A 420 -7.63 39.02 -25.27
C GLN A 420 -6.64 39.23 -26.41
N GLU A 421 -5.80 40.28 -26.33
CA GLU A 421 -4.77 40.56 -27.31
C GLU A 421 -3.62 39.54 -27.30
N GLU A 422 -3.34 38.97 -26.12
CA GLU A 422 -2.29 37.93 -25.94
C GLU A 422 -2.69 36.58 -26.53
N MET A 423 -4.00 36.31 -26.74
CA MET A 423 -4.47 35.06 -27.31
C MET A 423 -4.08 34.84 -28.77
N ASP A 424 -3.88 35.96 -29.52
CA ASP A 424 -3.46 35.90 -30.91
C ASP A 424 -1.94 35.81 -31.08
N MET A 425 -1.18 35.98 -30.00
CA MET A 425 0.27 35.81 -30.00
C MET A 425 0.70 34.36 -30.09
N TYR A 426 1.97 34.17 -30.46
CA TYR A 426 2.60 32.87 -30.58
C TYR A 426 3.56 32.58 -29.45
N VAL A 427 3.74 31.29 -29.16
CA VAL A 427 4.70 30.81 -28.19
C VAL A 427 5.47 29.63 -28.76
N ASP A 428 6.79 29.62 -28.57
CA ASP A 428 7.69 28.55 -29.00
C ASP A 428 7.70 27.42 -27.96
N LEU A 429 7.29 26.22 -28.37
CA LEU A 429 7.22 25.03 -27.53
C LEU A 429 8.49 24.17 -27.58
N HIS A 430 9.38 24.37 -28.55
CA HIS A 430 10.58 23.55 -28.72
C HIS A 430 11.44 23.44 -27.46
N PRO A 431 11.74 24.56 -26.75
CA PRO A 431 12.62 24.52 -25.57
C PRO A 431 12.09 23.70 -24.41
N ILE A 432 10.75 23.55 -24.31
CA ILE A 432 10.07 22.80 -23.22
C ILE A 432 9.60 21.41 -23.65
N THR A 433 9.77 21.08 -24.92
CA THR A 433 9.35 19.80 -25.52
C THR A 433 10.41 18.73 -25.26
N ASN A 434 9.96 17.57 -24.78
CA ASN A 434 10.82 16.40 -24.73
C ASN A 434 10.97 15.83 -26.15
N ALA A 435 12.10 16.09 -26.78
CA ALA A 435 12.40 15.68 -28.16
C ALA A 435 12.61 14.17 -28.34
N SER A 436 12.69 13.41 -27.25
CA SER A 436 12.87 11.94 -27.29
C SER A 436 11.77 11.23 -26.50
N PRO A 437 10.49 11.38 -26.88
CA PRO A 437 9.42 10.66 -26.22
C PRO A 437 9.53 9.16 -26.54
N TYR A 438 9.07 8.31 -25.60
CA TYR A 438 8.97 6.89 -25.90
C TYR A 438 7.86 6.64 -26.92
N THR A 439 8.24 6.03 -28.04
CA THR A 439 7.35 5.72 -29.17
C THR A 439 7.20 4.22 -29.38
N VAL A 440 6.04 3.81 -29.86
CA VAL A 440 5.76 2.45 -30.33
C VAL A 440 5.02 2.50 -31.66
N VAL A 441 5.28 1.51 -32.51
CA VAL A 441 4.58 1.41 -33.79
C VAL A 441 3.14 0.96 -33.55
N GLU A 442 2.19 1.49 -34.30
CA GLU A 442 0.76 1.20 -34.25
C GLU A 442 0.41 -0.30 -34.25
N THR A 443 1.23 -1.12 -34.90
CA THR A 443 1.07 -2.57 -35.05
C THR A 443 1.71 -3.38 -33.92
N MET A 444 2.36 -2.73 -32.93
CA MET A 444 2.93 -3.44 -31.79
C MET A 444 1.82 -4.09 -30.96
N SER A 445 2.02 -5.36 -30.52
CA SER A 445 1.04 -6.01 -29.66
C SER A 445 0.87 -5.26 -28.33
N LEU A 446 -0.37 -5.10 -27.89
CA LEU A 446 -0.72 -4.38 -26.67
C LEU A 446 -0.01 -4.98 -25.44
N ALA A 447 0.17 -6.29 -25.41
CA ALA A 447 0.89 -6.98 -24.34
C ALA A 447 2.35 -6.52 -24.22
N LYS A 448 3.07 -6.38 -25.36
CA LYS A 448 4.46 -5.87 -25.38
C LYS A 448 4.51 -4.39 -24.98
N ALA A 449 3.59 -3.59 -25.48
CA ALA A 449 3.47 -2.18 -25.13
C ALA A 449 3.20 -2.00 -23.62
N ALA A 450 2.32 -2.80 -23.02
CA ALA A 450 2.03 -2.78 -21.59
C ALA A 450 3.25 -3.14 -20.72
N VAL A 451 3.99 -4.19 -21.10
CA VAL A 451 5.23 -4.58 -20.41
C VAL A 451 6.26 -3.44 -20.47
N LEU A 452 6.49 -2.87 -21.64
CA LEU A 452 7.43 -1.77 -21.85
C LEU A 452 7.02 -0.54 -21.05
N PHE A 453 5.74 -0.14 -21.13
CA PHE A 453 5.17 1.00 -20.39
C PHE A 453 5.38 0.86 -18.88
N ARG A 454 5.16 -0.35 -18.35
CA ARG A 454 5.33 -0.65 -16.94
C ARG A 454 6.80 -0.72 -16.52
N GLN A 455 7.66 -1.39 -17.29
CA GLN A 455 9.08 -1.57 -16.92
C GLN A 455 9.84 -0.25 -16.92
N LEU A 456 9.56 0.62 -17.90
CA LEU A 456 10.14 1.96 -17.96
C LEU A 456 9.44 2.98 -17.07
N GLY A 457 8.29 2.61 -16.47
CA GLY A 457 7.52 3.50 -15.59
C GLY A 457 6.94 4.72 -16.31
N LEU A 458 6.54 4.56 -17.55
CA LEU A 458 6.07 5.64 -18.40
C LEU A 458 4.74 6.21 -17.89
N ARG A 459 4.48 7.44 -18.26
CA ARG A 459 3.20 8.12 -18.09
C ARG A 459 2.47 8.29 -19.42
N HIS A 460 3.24 8.49 -20.47
CA HIS A 460 2.78 8.67 -21.83
C HIS A 460 3.69 7.86 -22.77
N MET A 461 3.12 7.27 -23.81
CA MET A 461 3.81 6.54 -24.86
C MET A 461 3.15 6.91 -26.18
N CYS A 462 3.90 7.50 -27.10
CA CYS A 462 3.39 7.93 -28.37
C CYS A 462 3.25 6.72 -29.33
N VAL A 463 2.13 6.63 -30.03
CA VAL A 463 1.90 5.62 -31.06
C VAL A 463 2.13 6.25 -32.42
N VAL A 464 3.12 5.74 -33.14
CA VAL A 464 3.50 6.24 -34.46
C VAL A 464 3.06 5.27 -35.56
N PRO A 465 2.73 5.74 -36.77
CA PRO A 465 2.35 4.87 -37.87
C PRO A 465 3.54 4.04 -38.37
N LYS A 466 3.25 2.90 -39.00
CA LYS A 466 4.26 2.02 -39.56
C LYS A 466 4.86 2.55 -40.87
N SER A 467 4.09 3.29 -41.66
CA SER A 467 4.50 3.77 -43.01
C SER A 467 4.58 5.28 -43.05
N GLN A 468 5.58 5.81 -43.75
CA GLN A 468 5.66 7.22 -44.13
C GLN A 468 4.46 7.62 -45.00
N GLY A 469 3.94 8.85 -44.82
CA GLY A 469 2.80 9.37 -45.58
C GLY A 469 1.46 9.39 -44.81
N ARG A 470 1.40 8.89 -43.58
CA ARG A 470 0.29 9.06 -42.64
C ARG A 470 0.58 10.18 -41.65
N PRO A 471 -0.41 10.67 -40.88
CA PRO A 471 -0.12 11.63 -39.81
C PRO A 471 1.03 11.13 -38.93
N PRO A 472 1.94 12.01 -38.48
CA PRO A 472 3.19 11.60 -37.82
C PRO A 472 2.98 10.89 -36.47
N ILE A 473 1.76 10.97 -35.95
CA ILE A 473 1.35 10.30 -34.72
C ILE A 473 -0.08 9.78 -34.83
N VAL A 474 -0.33 8.58 -34.37
CA VAL A 474 -1.65 7.93 -34.33
C VAL A 474 -2.38 8.25 -33.01
N GLY A 475 -1.63 8.34 -31.92
CA GLY A 475 -2.20 8.65 -30.60
C GLY A 475 -1.21 8.52 -29.46
N ILE A 476 -1.70 8.66 -28.25
CA ILE A 476 -0.93 8.49 -27.01
C ILE A 476 -1.56 7.39 -26.17
N LEU A 477 -0.74 6.47 -25.71
CA LEU A 477 -1.12 5.51 -24.69
C LEU A 477 -0.76 6.04 -23.30
N THR A 478 -1.74 5.98 -22.43
CA THR A 478 -1.62 6.29 -21.01
C THR A 478 -1.87 5.04 -20.17
N ARG A 479 -1.69 5.11 -18.86
CA ARG A 479 -1.98 3.98 -18.00
C ARG A 479 -3.44 3.51 -18.06
N HIS A 480 -4.36 4.42 -18.31
CA HIS A 480 -5.79 4.13 -18.40
C HIS A 480 -6.11 3.20 -19.58
N ASP A 481 -5.42 3.36 -20.70
CA ASP A 481 -5.65 2.59 -21.93
C ASP A 481 -5.27 1.10 -21.80
N PHE A 482 -4.45 0.77 -20.80
CA PHE A 482 -4.09 -0.61 -20.46
C PHE A 482 -5.01 -1.24 -19.39
N MET A 483 -5.99 -0.49 -18.85
CA MET A 483 -6.88 -1.05 -17.83
C MET A 483 -7.89 -2.02 -18.42
N PRO A 484 -8.18 -3.13 -17.70
CA PRO A 484 -9.19 -4.09 -18.14
C PRO A 484 -10.56 -3.47 -18.43
N GLU A 485 -10.97 -2.49 -17.61
CA GLU A 485 -12.23 -1.79 -17.76
C GLU A 485 -12.31 -1.06 -19.11
N HIS A 486 -11.25 -0.40 -19.53
CA HIS A 486 -11.17 0.31 -20.80
C HIS A 486 -11.14 -0.67 -21.99
N VAL A 487 -10.21 -1.63 -21.95
CA VAL A 487 -10.02 -2.59 -23.05
C VAL A 487 -11.26 -3.46 -23.26
N LEU A 488 -11.86 -3.97 -22.18
CA LEU A 488 -13.08 -4.79 -22.23
C LEU A 488 -14.33 -3.95 -22.51
N GLY A 489 -14.28 -2.65 -22.28
CA GLY A 489 -15.31 -1.71 -22.70
C GLY A 489 -15.32 -1.53 -24.21
N LEU A 490 -14.13 -1.40 -24.84
CA LEU A 490 -13.99 -1.32 -26.30
C LEU A 490 -14.30 -2.67 -26.99
N TYR A 491 -13.91 -3.78 -26.37
CA TYR A 491 -14.01 -5.13 -26.93
C TYR A 491 -14.77 -6.10 -26.02
N PRO A 492 -16.07 -5.97 -25.81
CA PRO A 492 -16.85 -6.79 -24.88
C PRO A 492 -16.88 -8.28 -25.23
N HIS A 493 -16.70 -8.62 -26.53
CA HIS A 493 -16.68 -10.00 -27.00
C HIS A 493 -15.45 -10.79 -26.52
N ILE A 494 -14.37 -10.12 -26.10
CA ILE A 494 -13.18 -10.79 -25.55
C ILE A 494 -13.45 -11.41 -24.17
N ARG A 495 -14.46 -10.95 -23.44
CA ARG A 495 -14.91 -11.53 -22.16
C ARG A 495 -15.43 -12.97 -22.29
N LEU A 496 -15.92 -13.34 -23.45
CA LEU A 496 -16.59 -14.63 -23.70
C LEU A 496 -15.60 -15.78 -23.96
N ARG A 497 -14.29 -15.51 -24.06
CA ARG A 497 -13.25 -16.51 -24.36
C ARG A 497 -12.43 -16.97 -23.15
N LYS A 498 -12.99 -16.89 -21.92
CA LYS A 498 -12.40 -17.48 -20.71
C LYS A 498 -12.93 -18.87 -20.48
#